data_984deeec0d086ef8225c0eee7298c614
#
_entry.id   984deeec0d086ef8225c0eee7298c614
#
_cell.length_a   1.000
_cell.length_b   1.000
_cell.length_c   1.000
_cell.angle_alpha   90.00
_cell.angle_beta   90.00
_cell.angle_gamma   90.00
#
_symmetry.space_group_name_H-M   'P 1'
#
loop_
_entity.id
_entity.type
_entity.pdbx_description
1 polymer ?
#
loop_
_entity_poly.entity_id
_entity_poly.type
_entity_poly.pdbx_seq_one_letter_code
_entity_poly.pdbx_strand_id
1 'polypeptide(L)'
;MKSLPRFVQKRVSLSGDTSYRFNPPQKLVNAGVVSREELGNDLRISRQLAKELNKQIDDWREEQSKVVNIKPSGKVTDLINFYYSSNDFNMLRDSTKIDYRYFLTILHQTMGCRKYKDVTPKIAKAAYEEWVSRGVSFANHTATCASRVYNYAIQMEHAEQNPFAKIKRKRNHQRKVVWTHGEVNKFLDVAYSDFEYRNLGLIVHMAYEWCQRLGDMRNLTWDCLDLKNQQLSLEQSKRRAQVFLPISDNLNAMLLEQKADFGFQQWVAPHPKPRSGKFEPYAMERLSKVGRKVMRLAKLPEELRLMDIRRTGVTEMVDKGVPLPQIMAVTGHTHVSSVKPYMKHTYESANNALTQRDTYVQSSVMSNIE
;
A
#
# COMPACT_ATOMS: atom_id res chain seq x y z
N MET A 1 -31.44 26.66 5.08
CA MET A 1 -32.24 25.53 4.49
C MET A 1 -31.78 24.23 5.15
N LYS A 2 -32.69 23.40 5.69
CA LYS A 2 -32.29 22.08 6.24
C LYS A 2 -31.83 21.18 5.07
N SER A 3 -30.67 20.56 5.20
CA SER A 3 -30.12 19.63 4.19
C SER A 3 -31.08 18.48 3.86
N LEU A 4 -30.95 17.92 2.66
CA LEU A 4 -31.69 16.72 2.28
C LEU A 4 -31.21 15.51 3.12
N PRO A 5 -32.08 14.51 3.39
CA PRO A 5 -31.68 13.26 4.05
C PRO A 5 -30.61 12.51 3.25
N ARG A 6 -29.90 11.58 3.91
CA ARG A 6 -28.92 10.72 3.25
C ARG A 6 -29.56 10.01 2.06
N PHE A 7 -28.81 9.89 0.97
CA PHE A 7 -29.17 9.18 -0.27
C PHE A 7 -30.38 9.77 -1.02
N VAL A 8 -30.90 10.94 -0.65
CA VAL A 8 -31.93 11.65 -1.40
C VAL A 8 -31.30 12.58 -2.42
N GLN A 9 -31.70 12.44 -3.66
CA GLN A 9 -31.32 13.31 -4.78
C GLN A 9 -32.55 14.12 -5.24
N LYS A 10 -32.37 15.44 -5.36
CA LYS A 10 -33.35 16.32 -5.99
C LYS A 10 -33.13 16.30 -7.50
N ARG A 11 -34.19 16.12 -8.27
CA ARG A 11 -34.22 16.20 -9.72
C ARG A 11 -35.16 17.34 -10.14
N VAL A 12 -34.77 18.07 -11.14
CA VAL A 12 -35.62 19.10 -11.77
C VAL A 12 -35.76 18.70 -13.23
N SER A 13 -37.00 18.59 -13.69
CA SER A 13 -37.33 18.27 -15.09
C SER A 13 -37.07 19.47 -15.99
N LEU A 14 -37.07 19.27 -17.30
CA LEU A 14 -36.98 20.35 -18.28
C LEU A 14 -38.22 21.30 -18.20
N SER A 15 -39.36 20.81 -17.69
CA SER A 15 -40.57 21.59 -17.41
C SER A 15 -40.49 22.40 -16.08
N GLY A 16 -39.40 22.27 -15.30
CA GLY A 16 -39.21 22.96 -14.02
C GLY A 16 -39.78 22.21 -12.81
N ASP A 17 -40.43 21.05 -13.01
CA ASP A 17 -41.00 20.25 -11.93
C ASP A 17 -39.89 19.61 -11.08
N THR A 18 -40.08 19.64 -9.78
CA THR A 18 -39.13 19.08 -8.83
C THR A 18 -39.60 17.70 -8.36
N SER A 19 -38.72 16.70 -8.42
CA SER A 19 -38.96 15.36 -7.84
C SER A 19 -37.77 14.95 -6.94
N TYR A 20 -38.03 13.99 -6.07
CA TYR A 20 -37.04 13.45 -5.14
C TYR A 20 -36.90 11.95 -5.35
N ARG A 21 -35.65 11.45 -5.39
CA ARG A 21 -35.32 10.04 -5.54
C ARG A 21 -34.41 9.57 -4.44
N PHE A 22 -34.71 8.37 -3.90
CA PHE A 22 -33.78 7.68 -3.00
C PHE A 22 -32.80 6.84 -3.82
N ASN A 23 -31.51 7.12 -3.69
CA ASN A 23 -30.45 6.47 -4.46
C ASN A 23 -29.31 5.97 -3.53
N PRO A 24 -29.54 4.84 -2.83
CA PRO A 24 -28.56 4.26 -1.93
C PRO A 24 -27.40 3.63 -2.71
N PRO A 25 -26.23 3.42 -2.08
CA PRO A 25 -25.12 2.69 -2.67
C PRO A 25 -25.50 1.29 -3.15
N GLN A 26 -24.94 0.86 -4.28
CA GLN A 26 -25.23 -0.45 -4.90
C GLN A 26 -25.06 -1.63 -3.93
N LYS A 27 -24.13 -1.53 -2.98
CA LYS A 27 -23.91 -2.55 -1.94
C LYS A 27 -25.14 -2.82 -1.08
N LEU A 28 -25.92 -1.78 -0.73
CA LEU A 28 -27.14 -1.90 0.08
C LEU A 28 -28.30 -2.46 -0.74
N VAL A 29 -28.36 -2.11 -2.03
CA VAL A 29 -29.33 -2.66 -2.97
C VAL A 29 -29.07 -4.15 -3.21
N ASN A 30 -27.80 -4.53 -3.45
CA ASN A 30 -27.41 -5.92 -3.65
C ASN A 30 -27.59 -6.79 -2.40
N ALA A 31 -27.54 -6.17 -1.21
CA ALA A 31 -27.82 -6.85 0.07
C ALA A 31 -29.34 -6.97 0.35
N GLY A 32 -30.21 -6.44 -0.52
CA GLY A 32 -31.66 -6.49 -0.34
C GLY A 32 -32.21 -5.64 0.82
N VAL A 33 -31.40 -4.70 1.33
CA VAL A 33 -31.77 -3.88 2.49
C VAL A 33 -32.75 -2.78 2.12
N VAL A 34 -32.51 -2.12 0.99
CA VAL A 34 -33.35 -1.06 0.43
C VAL A 34 -33.26 -1.08 -1.08
N SER A 35 -34.29 -0.56 -1.75
CA SER A 35 -34.32 -0.36 -3.19
C SER A 35 -34.08 1.10 -3.59
N ARG A 36 -33.82 1.32 -4.87
CA ARG A 36 -33.85 2.66 -5.46
C ARG A 36 -35.31 2.97 -5.83
N GLU A 37 -35.82 4.07 -5.30
CA GLU A 37 -37.22 4.40 -5.53
C GLU A 37 -37.47 5.92 -5.65
N GLU A 38 -38.51 6.28 -6.35
CA GLU A 38 -38.96 7.68 -6.44
C GLU A 38 -39.79 8.01 -5.20
N LEU A 39 -39.46 9.14 -4.56
CA LEU A 39 -40.09 9.59 -3.32
C LEU A 39 -41.22 10.59 -3.55
N GLY A 40 -41.49 10.92 -4.83
CA GLY A 40 -42.49 11.90 -5.22
C GLY A 40 -41.98 13.34 -5.28
N ASN A 41 -42.93 14.28 -5.42
CA ASN A 41 -42.62 15.70 -5.67
C ASN A 41 -42.75 16.56 -4.42
N ASP A 42 -43.38 16.07 -3.37
CA ASP A 42 -43.49 16.78 -2.08
C ASP A 42 -42.29 16.53 -1.20
N LEU A 43 -41.57 17.61 -0.82
CA LEU A 43 -40.36 17.56 0.00
C LEU A 43 -40.64 16.99 1.40
N ARG A 44 -41.80 17.24 1.99
CA ARG A 44 -42.14 16.81 3.35
C ARG A 44 -42.35 15.29 3.39
N ILE A 45 -43.13 14.78 2.45
CA ILE A 45 -43.41 13.34 2.29
C ILE A 45 -42.14 12.61 1.93
N SER A 46 -41.37 13.15 0.97
CA SER A 46 -40.06 12.56 0.56
C SER A 46 -39.07 12.48 1.71
N ARG A 47 -39.04 13.46 2.62
CA ARG A 47 -38.20 13.43 3.84
C ARG A 47 -38.64 12.34 4.82
N GLN A 48 -39.95 12.14 4.97
CA GLN A 48 -40.46 11.10 5.87
C GLN A 48 -40.11 9.70 5.35
N LEU A 49 -40.41 9.42 4.08
CA LEU A 49 -40.05 8.15 3.43
C LEU A 49 -38.57 7.87 3.47
N ALA A 50 -37.75 8.87 3.15
CA ALA A 50 -36.29 8.74 3.23
C ALA A 50 -35.79 8.49 4.65
N LYS A 51 -36.46 8.99 5.67
CA LYS A 51 -36.13 8.73 7.08
C LYS A 51 -36.37 7.27 7.44
N GLU A 52 -37.50 6.70 6.98
CA GLU A 52 -37.86 5.30 7.18
C GLU A 52 -36.85 4.37 6.49
N LEU A 53 -36.54 4.64 5.22
CA LEU A 53 -35.51 3.89 4.45
C LEU A 53 -34.13 3.98 5.08
N ASN A 54 -33.71 5.15 5.55
CA ASN A 54 -32.46 5.31 6.25
C ASN A 54 -32.44 4.59 7.61
N LYS A 55 -33.60 4.50 8.30
CA LYS A 55 -33.73 3.71 9.51
C LYS A 55 -33.53 2.22 9.24
N GLN A 56 -34.13 1.66 8.18
CA GLN A 56 -33.89 0.28 7.76
C GLN A 56 -32.40 0.00 7.51
N ILE A 57 -31.69 0.95 6.88
CA ILE A 57 -30.24 0.85 6.68
C ILE A 57 -29.47 0.85 8.01
N ASP A 58 -29.88 1.70 8.94
CA ASP A 58 -29.20 1.81 10.24
C ASP A 58 -29.49 0.58 11.11
N ASP A 59 -30.71 0.09 11.13
CA ASP A 59 -31.11 -1.15 11.82
C ASP A 59 -30.34 -2.35 11.26
N TRP A 60 -30.26 -2.48 9.93
CA TRP A 60 -29.46 -3.52 9.28
C TRP A 60 -27.96 -3.39 9.61
N ARG A 61 -27.40 -2.17 9.66
CA ARG A 61 -26.02 -1.95 10.08
C ARG A 61 -25.81 -2.30 11.53
N GLU A 62 -26.76 -1.99 12.40
CA GLU A 62 -26.71 -2.35 13.81
C GLU A 62 -26.81 -3.86 13.99
N GLU A 63 -27.64 -4.56 13.23
CA GLU A 63 -27.70 -6.03 13.21
C GLU A 63 -26.38 -6.64 12.70
N GLN A 64 -25.78 -6.06 11.68
CA GLN A 64 -24.44 -6.46 11.19
C GLN A 64 -23.33 -6.12 12.19
N SER A 65 -23.51 -5.08 12.99
CA SER A 65 -22.56 -4.65 14.02
C SER A 65 -22.77 -5.35 15.38
N LYS A 66 -23.96 -5.90 15.63
CA LYS A 66 -24.13 -6.87 16.72
C LYS A 66 -23.17 -8.00 16.40
N VAL A 67 -22.01 -7.97 17.05
CA VAL A 67 -21.06 -9.08 17.09
C VAL A 67 -21.90 -10.27 17.51
N VAL A 68 -22.36 -11.03 16.53
CA VAL A 68 -22.94 -12.33 16.78
C VAL A 68 -21.81 -13.06 17.48
N ASN A 69 -22.01 -13.42 18.73
CA ASN A 69 -21.10 -14.25 19.50
C ASN A 69 -21.19 -15.66 18.88
N ILE A 70 -20.73 -15.77 17.62
CA ILE A 70 -20.68 -17.00 16.86
C ILE A 70 -19.57 -17.80 17.52
N LYS A 71 -19.96 -18.65 18.48
CA LYS A 71 -19.03 -19.68 18.95
C LYS A 71 -18.67 -20.53 17.74
N PRO A 72 -17.39 -20.63 17.39
CA PRO A 72 -17.01 -21.44 16.24
C PRO A 72 -17.52 -22.87 16.45
N SER A 73 -18.23 -23.42 15.47
CA SER A 73 -18.88 -24.75 15.55
C SER A 73 -17.88 -25.90 15.61
N GLY A 74 -16.60 -25.60 15.64
CA GLY A 74 -15.50 -26.55 15.83
C GLY A 74 -14.59 -26.71 14.61
N LYS A 75 -14.93 -26.22 13.41
CA LYS A 75 -14.12 -26.33 12.21
C LYS A 75 -13.18 -25.14 12.04
N VAL A 76 -12.07 -25.33 11.32
CA VAL A 76 -11.13 -24.24 10.96
C VAL A 76 -11.84 -23.15 10.17
N THR A 77 -12.79 -23.51 9.30
CA THR A 77 -13.62 -22.51 8.57
C THR A 77 -14.36 -21.59 9.51
N ASP A 78 -14.96 -22.13 10.57
CA ASP A 78 -15.73 -21.33 11.52
C ASP A 78 -14.81 -20.40 12.34
N LEU A 79 -13.61 -20.88 12.62
CA LEU A 79 -12.57 -20.08 13.28
C LEU A 79 -12.13 -18.90 12.41
N ILE A 80 -11.98 -19.12 11.09
CA ILE A 80 -11.67 -18.06 10.13
C ILE A 80 -12.80 -17.03 10.08
N ASN A 81 -14.05 -17.47 9.99
CA ASN A 81 -15.23 -16.60 9.96
C ASN A 81 -15.37 -15.80 11.26
N PHE A 82 -15.10 -16.44 12.39
CA PHE A 82 -15.07 -15.80 13.69
C PHE A 82 -14.01 -14.68 13.75
N TYR A 83 -12.81 -14.92 13.19
CA TYR A 83 -11.78 -13.89 13.08
C TYR A 83 -12.21 -12.75 12.15
N TYR A 84 -12.87 -13.03 11.02
CA TYR A 84 -13.37 -12.00 10.11
C TYR A 84 -14.40 -11.06 10.74
N SER A 85 -15.17 -11.55 11.72
CA SER A 85 -16.15 -10.76 12.47
C SER A 85 -15.52 -9.91 13.58
N SER A 86 -14.23 -10.12 13.88
CA SER A 86 -13.55 -9.46 14.99
C SER A 86 -13.21 -8.00 14.72
N ASN A 87 -13.11 -7.22 15.79
CA ASN A 87 -12.56 -5.87 15.72
C ASN A 87 -11.10 -5.87 15.27
N ASP A 88 -10.31 -6.87 15.67
CA ASP A 88 -8.91 -7.05 15.24
C ASP A 88 -8.79 -7.08 13.73
N PHE A 89 -9.68 -7.81 13.05
CA PHE A 89 -9.72 -7.84 11.59
C PHE A 89 -10.28 -6.55 11.00
N ASN A 90 -11.34 -5.99 11.59
CA ASN A 90 -12.01 -4.80 11.08
C ASN A 90 -11.16 -3.54 11.17
N MET A 91 -10.25 -3.46 12.14
CA MET A 91 -9.29 -2.36 12.30
C MET A 91 -8.07 -2.46 11.38
N LEU A 92 -7.89 -3.56 10.65
CA LEU A 92 -6.81 -3.70 9.67
C LEU A 92 -7.03 -2.75 8.49
N ARG A 93 -5.92 -2.31 7.87
CA ARG A 93 -5.96 -1.57 6.61
C ARG A 93 -6.57 -2.43 5.50
N ASP A 94 -7.28 -1.82 4.55
CA ASP A 94 -7.97 -2.56 3.48
C ASP A 94 -7.03 -3.44 2.64
N SER A 95 -5.82 -2.97 2.34
CA SER A 95 -4.79 -3.78 1.67
C SER A 95 -4.42 -5.02 2.48
N THR A 96 -4.30 -4.90 3.80
CA THR A 96 -4.01 -6.03 4.69
C THR A 96 -5.20 -6.99 4.78
N LYS A 97 -6.45 -6.47 4.79
CA LYS A 97 -7.65 -7.30 4.74
C LYS A 97 -7.73 -8.13 3.47
N ILE A 98 -7.36 -7.54 2.32
CA ILE A 98 -7.30 -8.26 1.04
C ILE A 98 -6.29 -9.41 1.10
N ASP A 99 -5.07 -9.14 1.61
CA ASP A 99 -4.03 -10.15 1.77
C ASP A 99 -4.47 -11.27 2.72
N TYR A 100 -5.04 -10.90 3.89
CA TYR A 100 -5.54 -11.90 4.84
C TYR A 100 -6.65 -12.76 4.24
N ARG A 101 -7.62 -12.17 3.53
CA ARG A 101 -8.67 -12.95 2.86
C ARG A 101 -8.09 -13.94 1.87
N TYR A 102 -7.11 -13.53 1.07
CA TYR A 102 -6.43 -14.41 0.13
C TYR A 102 -5.75 -15.59 0.85
N PHE A 103 -4.90 -15.33 1.83
CA PHE A 103 -4.17 -16.40 2.52
C PHE A 103 -5.05 -17.25 3.42
N LEU A 104 -6.08 -16.71 4.03
CA LEU A 104 -7.05 -17.48 4.80
C LEU A 104 -7.97 -18.33 3.93
N THR A 105 -8.20 -17.95 2.66
CA THR A 105 -8.84 -18.85 1.68
C THR A 105 -7.96 -20.07 1.41
N ILE A 106 -6.64 -19.92 1.35
CA ILE A 106 -5.71 -21.05 1.23
C ILE A 106 -5.78 -21.97 2.46
N LEU A 107 -5.80 -21.38 3.67
CA LEU A 107 -5.98 -22.16 4.91
C LEU A 107 -7.31 -22.92 4.90
N HIS A 108 -8.40 -22.30 4.46
CA HIS A 108 -9.70 -22.93 4.30
C HIS A 108 -9.65 -24.10 3.32
N GLN A 109 -9.03 -23.93 2.14
CA GLN A 109 -8.89 -24.98 1.14
C GLN A 109 -8.07 -26.16 1.66
N THR A 110 -7.02 -25.90 2.44
CA THR A 110 -6.12 -26.95 2.94
C THR A 110 -6.72 -27.74 4.11
N MET A 111 -7.40 -27.07 5.04
CA MET A 111 -7.88 -27.73 6.27
C MET A 111 -9.20 -27.16 6.83
N GLY A 112 -9.98 -26.44 6.05
CA GLY A 112 -11.22 -25.80 6.50
C GLY A 112 -12.23 -26.76 7.14
N CYS A 113 -12.34 -27.98 6.63
CA CYS A 113 -13.27 -29.00 7.13
C CYS A 113 -12.79 -29.71 8.42
N ARG A 114 -11.51 -29.54 8.83
CA ARG A 114 -10.97 -30.17 10.04
C ARG A 114 -11.48 -29.44 11.28
N LYS A 115 -11.65 -30.17 12.38
CA LYS A 115 -11.84 -29.53 13.68
C LYS A 115 -10.56 -28.76 14.05
N TYR A 116 -10.70 -27.50 14.45
CA TYR A 116 -9.52 -26.67 14.73
C TYR A 116 -8.72 -27.17 15.94
N LYS A 117 -9.37 -27.88 16.90
CA LYS A 117 -8.71 -28.53 18.04
C LYS A 117 -7.87 -29.74 17.64
N ASP A 118 -8.20 -30.39 16.52
CA ASP A 118 -7.49 -31.56 16.01
C ASP A 118 -6.30 -31.19 15.11
N VAL A 119 -6.11 -29.89 14.82
CA VAL A 119 -4.95 -29.42 14.06
C VAL A 119 -3.73 -29.40 14.98
N THR A 120 -2.93 -30.45 14.89
CA THR A 120 -1.69 -30.56 15.66
C THR A 120 -0.54 -29.82 14.99
N PRO A 121 0.57 -29.51 15.72
CA PRO A 121 1.78 -28.95 15.10
C PRO A 121 2.33 -29.81 13.95
N LYS A 122 2.16 -31.12 13.98
CA LYS A 122 2.54 -32.04 12.88
C LYS A 122 1.72 -31.77 11.62
N ILE A 123 0.40 -31.61 11.75
CA ILE A 123 -0.51 -31.29 10.63
C ILE A 123 -0.19 -29.89 10.07
N ALA A 124 0.00 -28.92 10.95
CA ALA A 124 0.36 -27.55 10.53
C ALA A 124 1.70 -27.50 9.80
N LYS A 125 2.69 -28.31 10.26
CA LYS A 125 3.98 -28.43 9.58
C LYS A 125 3.86 -29.07 8.20
N ALA A 126 3.07 -30.15 8.05
CA ALA A 126 2.83 -30.80 6.77
C ALA A 126 2.17 -29.83 5.78
N ALA A 127 1.15 -29.09 6.20
CA ALA A 127 0.53 -28.07 5.37
C ALA A 127 1.51 -26.95 4.97
N TYR A 128 2.37 -26.51 5.89
CA TYR A 128 3.40 -25.53 5.58
C TYR A 128 4.37 -26.01 4.51
N GLU A 129 4.83 -27.26 4.57
CA GLU A 129 5.74 -27.84 3.54
C GLU A 129 5.03 -27.96 2.18
N GLU A 130 3.75 -28.30 2.15
CA GLU A 130 2.94 -28.26 0.94
C GLU A 130 2.86 -26.83 0.37
N TRP A 131 2.62 -25.83 1.20
CA TRP A 131 2.59 -24.43 0.75
C TRP A 131 3.95 -23.95 0.25
N VAL A 132 5.06 -24.49 0.77
CA VAL A 132 6.43 -24.17 0.30
C VAL A 132 6.64 -24.58 -1.16
N SER A 133 5.98 -25.64 -1.65
CA SER A 133 6.05 -26.02 -3.07
C SER A 133 5.53 -24.91 -4.00
N ARG A 134 4.63 -24.06 -3.52
CA ARG A 134 4.12 -22.87 -4.23
C ARG A 134 5.00 -21.62 -4.05
N GLY A 135 5.97 -21.68 -3.16
CA GLY A 135 6.93 -20.63 -2.87
C GLY A 135 7.06 -20.30 -1.38
N VAL A 136 8.29 -20.03 -0.95
CA VAL A 136 8.61 -19.77 0.47
C VAL A 136 7.86 -18.55 1.01
N SER A 137 7.76 -17.48 0.22
CA SER A 137 7.02 -16.27 0.62
C SER A 137 5.55 -16.58 0.83
N PHE A 138 4.95 -17.31 -0.10
CA PHE A 138 3.56 -17.73 -0.03
C PHE A 138 3.28 -18.55 1.24
N ALA A 139 4.10 -19.57 1.53
CA ALA A 139 3.98 -20.40 2.71
C ALA A 139 4.12 -19.57 4.01
N ASN A 140 5.10 -18.67 4.05
CA ASN A 140 5.32 -17.81 5.21
C ASN A 140 4.13 -16.89 5.49
N HIS A 141 3.54 -16.30 4.45
CA HIS A 141 2.34 -15.44 4.60
C HIS A 141 1.13 -16.24 5.04
N THR A 142 0.88 -17.42 4.42
CA THR A 142 -0.23 -18.30 4.82
C THR A 142 -0.11 -18.73 6.27
N ALA A 143 1.08 -19.18 6.71
CA ALA A 143 1.34 -19.56 8.08
C ALA A 143 1.21 -18.38 9.08
N THR A 144 1.55 -17.16 8.63
CA THR A 144 1.35 -15.95 9.46
C THR A 144 -0.12 -15.67 9.68
N CYS A 145 -0.92 -15.71 8.61
CA CYS A 145 -2.37 -15.48 8.70
C CYS A 145 -3.06 -16.58 9.52
N ALA A 146 -2.68 -17.85 9.31
CA ALA A 146 -3.18 -18.98 10.12
C ALA A 146 -2.85 -18.82 11.60
N SER A 147 -1.59 -18.47 11.90
CA SER A 147 -1.16 -18.22 13.29
C SER A 147 -1.94 -17.07 13.94
N ARG A 148 -2.28 -16.03 13.18
CA ARG A 148 -3.06 -14.89 13.69
C ARG A 148 -4.48 -15.32 14.09
N VAL A 149 -5.15 -16.12 13.26
CA VAL A 149 -6.48 -16.66 13.53
C VAL A 149 -6.48 -17.51 14.82
N TYR A 150 -5.48 -18.40 14.97
CA TYR A 150 -5.37 -19.23 16.18
C TYR A 150 -5.03 -18.41 17.43
N ASN A 151 -4.15 -17.40 17.32
CA ASN A 151 -3.86 -16.52 18.44
C ASN A 151 -5.11 -15.75 18.89
N TYR A 152 -5.92 -15.28 17.95
CA TYR A 152 -7.19 -14.64 18.27
C TYR A 152 -8.15 -15.62 18.95
N ALA A 153 -8.22 -16.87 18.49
CA ALA A 153 -9.03 -17.89 19.10
C ALA A 153 -8.58 -18.22 20.53
N ILE A 154 -7.28 -18.19 20.82
CA ILE A 154 -6.74 -18.35 22.17
C ILE A 154 -7.15 -17.17 23.07
N GLN A 155 -7.03 -15.94 22.58
CA GLN A 155 -7.46 -14.74 23.32
C GLN A 155 -8.95 -14.77 23.68
N MET A 156 -9.75 -15.42 22.83
CA MET A 156 -11.20 -15.58 23.02
C MET A 156 -11.57 -16.93 23.70
N GLU A 157 -10.61 -17.65 24.25
CA GLU A 157 -10.78 -18.92 24.97
C GLU A 157 -11.42 -20.06 24.16
N HIS A 158 -11.35 -19.99 22.82
CA HIS A 158 -11.85 -21.04 21.94
C HIS A 158 -10.82 -22.11 21.63
N ALA A 159 -9.54 -21.76 21.66
CA ALA A 159 -8.42 -22.69 21.45
C ALA A 159 -7.39 -22.57 22.57
N GLU A 160 -6.75 -23.68 22.91
CA GLU A 160 -5.72 -23.72 23.94
C GLU A 160 -4.32 -23.52 23.37
N GLN A 161 -4.11 -23.91 22.11
CA GLN A 161 -2.81 -23.90 21.47
C GLN A 161 -2.88 -23.38 20.02
N ASN A 162 -1.80 -22.73 19.62
CA ASN A 162 -1.59 -22.35 18.22
C ASN A 162 -0.65 -23.35 17.53
N PRO A 163 -1.18 -24.22 16.64
CA PRO A 163 -0.37 -25.24 15.97
C PRO A 163 0.68 -24.65 15.03
N PHE A 164 0.52 -23.38 14.60
CA PHE A 164 1.44 -22.68 13.71
C PHE A 164 2.54 -21.91 14.46
N ALA A 165 2.48 -21.79 15.79
CA ALA A 165 3.40 -20.94 16.57
C ALA A 165 4.86 -21.42 16.45
N LYS A 166 5.09 -22.75 16.47
CA LYS A 166 6.44 -23.34 16.47
C LYS A 166 6.94 -23.71 15.08
N ILE A 167 6.26 -23.29 13.99
CA ILE A 167 6.74 -23.57 12.63
C ILE A 167 8.01 -22.75 12.37
N LYS A 168 9.11 -23.46 12.18
CA LYS A 168 10.38 -22.87 11.73
C LYS A 168 10.23 -22.46 10.25
N ARG A 169 10.03 -21.17 10.01
CA ARG A 169 9.82 -20.62 8.66
C ARG A 169 11.10 -20.68 7.85
N LYS A 170 10.99 -21.07 6.57
CA LYS A 170 12.11 -21.00 5.64
C LYS A 170 12.46 -19.54 5.33
N ARG A 171 13.74 -19.27 5.16
CA ARG A 171 14.22 -17.91 4.86
C ARG A 171 13.96 -17.58 3.40
N ASN A 172 13.32 -16.45 3.15
CA ASN A 172 13.22 -15.90 1.80
C ASN A 172 14.58 -15.37 1.34
N HIS A 173 14.95 -15.65 0.10
CA HIS A 173 16.05 -14.95 -0.54
C HIS A 173 15.67 -13.49 -0.73
N GLN A 174 16.45 -12.59 -0.14
CA GLN A 174 16.26 -11.17 -0.36
C GLN A 174 16.71 -10.82 -1.77
N ARG A 175 15.85 -10.11 -2.49
CA ARG A 175 16.19 -9.55 -3.79
C ARG A 175 17.31 -8.51 -3.60
N LYS A 176 18.41 -8.62 -4.38
CA LYS A 176 19.58 -7.74 -4.28
C LYS A 176 19.79 -6.88 -5.52
N VAL A 177 18.87 -6.92 -6.46
CA VAL A 177 18.95 -6.20 -7.73
C VAL A 177 18.88 -4.70 -7.48
N VAL A 178 19.76 -3.96 -8.11
CA VAL A 178 19.79 -2.49 -8.20
C VAL A 178 19.90 -2.11 -9.66
N TRP A 179 19.35 -0.98 -10.03
CA TRP A 179 19.50 -0.43 -11.36
C TRP A 179 20.82 0.33 -11.44
N THR A 180 21.40 0.43 -12.62
CA THR A 180 22.43 1.42 -12.92
C THR A 180 21.79 2.76 -13.22
N HIS A 181 22.52 3.87 -13.03
CA HIS A 181 22.07 5.20 -13.40
C HIS A 181 21.66 5.29 -14.89
N GLY A 182 22.41 4.63 -15.78
CA GLY A 182 22.07 4.56 -17.20
C GLY A 182 20.75 3.83 -17.49
N GLU A 183 20.39 2.80 -16.70
CA GLU A 183 19.10 2.10 -16.83
C GLU A 183 17.95 2.97 -16.33
N VAL A 184 18.15 3.74 -15.27
CA VAL A 184 17.15 4.70 -14.78
C VAL A 184 16.88 5.75 -15.86
N ASN A 185 17.93 6.34 -16.43
CA ASN A 185 17.78 7.36 -17.49
C ASN A 185 17.07 6.79 -18.72
N LYS A 186 17.46 5.61 -19.21
CA LYS A 186 16.76 4.96 -20.34
C LYS A 186 15.28 4.72 -20.07
N PHE A 187 14.92 4.37 -18.83
CA PHE A 187 13.52 4.21 -18.43
C PHE A 187 12.79 5.55 -18.50
N LEU A 188 13.38 6.61 -17.92
CA LEU A 188 12.77 7.94 -17.84
C LEU A 188 12.64 8.56 -19.23
N ASP A 189 13.66 8.43 -20.11
CA ASP A 189 13.62 8.92 -21.48
C ASP A 189 12.42 8.34 -22.25
N VAL A 190 12.22 7.03 -22.17
CA VAL A 190 11.07 6.36 -22.78
C VAL A 190 9.76 6.77 -22.14
N ALA A 191 9.73 6.90 -20.81
CA ALA A 191 8.51 7.28 -20.09
C ALA A 191 8.07 8.71 -20.38
N TYR A 192 9.02 9.64 -20.56
CA TYR A 192 8.73 11.04 -20.87
C TYR A 192 8.50 11.31 -22.35
N SER A 193 8.92 10.43 -23.24
CA SER A 193 8.65 10.57 -24.69
C SER A 193 7.18 10.33 -25.08
N ASP A 194 6.35 9.77 -24.19
CA ASP A 194 4.95 9.46 -24.45
C ASP A 194 4.06 9.94 -23.28
N PHE A 195 3.05 10.75 -23.62
CA PHE A 195 2.10 11.29 -22.64
C PHE A 195 1.40 10.16 -21.82
N GLU A 196 1.17 8.98 -22.42
CA GLU A 196 0.57 7.84 -21.72
C GLU A 196 1.44 7.36 -20.54
N TYR A 197 2.77 7.49 -20.64
CA TYR A 197 3.72 7.01 -19.63
C TYR A 197 4.31 8.12 -18.76
N ARG A 198 4.12 9.39 -19.11
CA ARG A 198 4.71 10.54 -18.40
C ARG A 198 4.46 10.51 -16.90
N ASN A 199 3.22 10.29 -16.48
CA ASN A 199 2.88 10.24 -15.04
C ASN A 199 3.51 9.04 -14.33
N LEU A 200 3.65 7.90 -15.02
CA LEU A 200 4.43 6.77 -14.49
C LEU A 200 5.91 7.14 -14.36
N GLY A 201 6.48 7.79 -15.38
CA GLY A 201 7.85 8.30 -15.36
C GLY A 201 8.08 9.20 -14.16
N LEU A 202 7.18 10.15 -13.91
CA LEU A 202 7.28 11.06 -12.78
C LEU A 202 7.20 10.33 -11.42
N ILE A 203 6.33 9.32 -11.28
CA ILE A 203 6.27 8.47 -10.06
C ILE A 203 7.62 7.77 -9.83
N VAL A 204 8.23 7.22 -10.86
CA VAL A 204 9.51 6.51 -10.78
C VAL A 204 10.65 7.49 -10.51
N HIS A 205 10.66 8.66 -11.16
CA HIS A 205 11.64 9.71 -10.94
C HIS A 205 11.63 10.21 -9.49
N MET A 206 10.47 10.59 -8.96
CA MET A 206 10.31 10.96 -7.56
C MET A 206 10.72 9.84 -6.60
N ALA A 207 10.38 8.58 -6.91
CA ALA A 207 10.77 7.45 -6.10
C ALA A 207 12.28 7.20 -6.09
N TYR A 208 12.97 7.48 -7.18
CA TYR A 208 14.41 7.38 -7.31
C TYR A 208 15.12 8.51 -6.59
N GLU A 209 14.81 9.75 -6.94
CA GLU A 209 15.49 10.94 -6.42
C GLU A 209 15.32 11.07 -4.89
N TRP A 210 14.10 10.91 -4.40
CA TRP A 210 13.82 10.98 -2.97
C TRP A 210 13.97 9.65 -2.24
N CYS A 211 14.38 8.59 -2.89
CA CYS A 211 14.49 7.26 -2.31
C CYS A 211 13.22 6.81 -1.59
N GLN A 212 12.02 7.18 -2.11
CA GLN A 212 10.75 6.87 -1.51
C GLN A 212 10.10 5.61 -2.12
N ARG A 213 9.09 5.06 -1.43
CA ARG A 213 8.35 3.92 -1.96
C ARG A 213 7.45 4.34 -3.12
N LEU A 214 7.39 3.53 -4.17
CA LEU A 214 6.45 3.77 -5.27
C LEU A 214 5.00 3.94 -4.81
N GLY A 215 4.60 3.23 -3.75
CA GLY A 215 3.27 3.35 -3.17
C GLY A 215 2.99 4.72 -2.56
N ASP A 216 4.02 5.39 -2.01
CA ASP A 216 3.90 6.74 -1.47
C ASP A 216 3.91 7.76 -2.62
N MET A 217 4.80 7.60 -3.60
CA MET A 217 4.90 8.53 -4.74
C MET A 217 3.67 8.51 -5.67
N ARG A 218 3.08 7.34 -5.93
CA ARG A 218 1.84 7.26 -6.72
C ARG A 218 0.64 7.92 -6.04
N ASN A 219 0.66 8.03 -4.71
CA ASN A 219 -0.39 8.65 -3.91
C ASN A 219 -0.02 10.06 -3.44
N LEU A 220 1.06 10.63 -3.99
CA LEU A 220 1.49 11.97 -3.61
C LEU A 220 0.47 13.00 -4.06
N THR A 221 0.12 13.91 -3.15
CA THR A 221 -0.78 15.03 -3.40
C THR A 221 -0.01 16.34 -3.48
N TRP A 222 -0.60 17.35 -4.13
CA TRP A 222 0.01 18.67 -4.25
C TRP A 222 0.23 19.35 -2.91
N ASP A 223 -0.57 19.04 -1.90
CA ASP A 223 -0.43 19.59 -0.54
C ASP A 223 0.88 19.19 0.14
N CYS A 224 1.52 18.11 -0.32
CA CYS A 224 2.81 17.67 0.17
C CYS A 224 3.99 18.48 -0.41
N LEU A 225 3.77 19.32 -1.42
CA LEU A 225 4.81 20.01 -2.19
C LEU A 225 4.73 21.51 -2.01
N ASP A 226 5.79 22.11 -1.50
CA ASP A 226 6.04 23.54 -1.59
C ASP A 226 7.02 23.81 -2.74
N LEU A 227 6.47 24.02 -3.94
CA LEU A 227 7.27 24.23 -5.15
C LEU A 227 8.01 25.56 -5.14
N LYS A 228 7.55 26.55 -4.36
CA LYS A 228 8.22 27.85 -4.24
C LYS A 228 9.50 27.74 -3.42
N ASN A 229 9.45 27.00 -2.30
CA ASN A 229 10.58 26.76 -1.43
C ASN A 229 11.32 25.44 -1.75
N GLN A 230 10.91 24.75 -2.80
CA GLN A 230 11.48 23.47 -3.26
C GLN A 230 11.58 22.43 -2.14
N GLN A 231 10.44 22.18 -1.45
CA GLN A 231 10.38 21.28 -0.33
C GLN A 231 9.24 20.26 -0.49
N LEU A 232 9.54 19.01 -0.13
CA LEU A 232 8.56 17.93 0.05
C LEU A 232 8.38 17.68 1.56
N SER A 233 7.14 17.68 2.03
CA SER A 233 6.76 17.21 3.36
C SER A 233 5.83 16.00 3.22
N LEU A 234 6.27 14.81 3.64
CA LEU A 234 5.54 13.57 3.42
C LEU A 234 5.46 12.71 4.68
N GLU A 235 4.24 12.28 5.05
CA GLU A 235 4.03 11.17 5.97
C GLU A 235 3.97 9.86 5.18
N GLN A 236 4.97 8.99 5.39
CA GLN A 236 5.03 7.69 4.70
C GLN A 236 3.86 6.77 5.10
N SER A 237 3.16 6.20 4.12
CA SER A 237 1.95 5.40 4.35
C SER A 237 2.16 4.16 5.22
N LYS A 238 3.33 3.49 5.12
CA LYS A 238 3.57 2.21 5.80
C LYS A 238 3.99 2.34 7.26
N ARG A 239 4.83 3.33 7.60
CA ARG A 239 5.42 3.47 8.94
C ARG A 239 5.07 4.77 9.64
N ARG A 240 4.26 5.64 9.03
CA ARG A 240 3.92 6.97 9.55
C ARG A 240 5.14 7.85 9.84
N ALA A 241 6.29 7.55 9.23
CA ALA A 241 7.48 8.37 9.37
C ALA A 241 7.29 9.66 8.57
N GLN A 242 7.58 10.80 9.20
CA GLN A 242 7.64 12.10 8.53
C GLN A 242 9.01 12.25 7.87
N VAL A 243 9.02 12.71 6.62
CA VAL A 243 10.24 13.07 5.90
C VAL A 243 10.08 14.46 5.29
N PHE A 244 11.15 15.25 5.36
CA PHE A 244 11.26 16.57 4.77
C PHE A 244 12.44 16.54 3.80
N LEU A 245 12.17 16.68 2.51
CA LEU A 245 13.18 16.49 1.48
C LEU A 245 13.26 17.70 0.55
N PRO A 246 14.47 18.09 0.11
CA PRO A 246 14.60 19.09 -0.93
C PRO A 246 14.09 18.56 -2.27
N ILE A 247 13.64 19.46 -3.11
CA ILE A 247 13.30 19.20 -4.52
C ILE A 247 14.42 19.80 -5.36
N SER A 248 15.06 19.01 -6.21
CA SER A 248 16.07 19.52 -7.13
C SER A 248 15.47 20.49 -8.16
N ASP A 249 16.28 21.38 -8.72
CA ASP A 249 15.83 22.35 -9.71
C ASP A 249 15.18 21.65 -10.92
N ASN A 250 15.78 20.56 -11.39
CA ASN A 250 15.26 19.79 -12.50
C ASN A 250 13.89 19.18 -12.19
N LEU A 251 13.75 18.49 -11.05
CA LEU A 251 12.48 17.90 -10.64
C LEU A 251 11.43 18.99 -10.35
N ASN A 252 11.83 20.14 -9.78
CA ASN A 252 10.93 21.26 -9.54
C ASN A 252 10.36 21.84 -10.84
N ALA A 253 11.20 22.03 -11.87
CA ALA A 253 10.73 22.46 -13.18
C ALA A 253 9.70 21.49 -13.77
N MET A 254 9.97 20.18 -13.71
CA MET A 254 9.04 19.15 -14.17
C MET A 254 7.73 19.12 -13.36
N LEU A 255 7.79 19.35 -12.04
CA LEU A 255 6.61 19.41 -11.18
C LEU A 255 5.77 20.67 -11.44
N LEU A 256 6.40 21.81 -11.82
CA LEU A 256 5.69 23.01 -12.24
C LEU A 256 4.93 22.79 -13.55
N GLU A 257 5.55 22.17 -14.56
CA GLU A 257 4.87 21.77 -15.80
C GLU A 257 3.74 20.78 -15.53
N GLN A 258 3.99 19.76 -14.70
CA GLN A 258 2.98 18.79 -14.29
C GLN A 258 1.81 19.45 -13.56
N LYS A 259 2.07 20.48 -12.75
CA LYS A 259 1.03 21.24 -12.05
C LYS A 259 0.18 22.07 -13.00
N ALA A 260 0.76 22.59 -14.08
CA ALA A 260 0.00 23.29 -15.12
C ALA A 260 -1.02 22.34 -15.79
N ASP A 261 -0.64 21.07 -16.03
CA ASP A 261 -1.49 20.08 -16.68
C ASP A 261 -2.49 19.40 -15.72
N PHE A 262 -2.10 19.14 -14.48
CA PHE A 262 -2.85 18.32 -13.51
C PHE A 262 -3.12 19.00 -12.17
N GLY A 263 -2.83 20.29 -12.00
CA GLY A 263 -3.04 21.01 -10.74
C GLY A 263 -4.51 21.23 -10.37
N PHE A 264 -5.45 20.99 -11.29
CA PHE A 264 -6.90 21.11 -11.04
C PHE A 264 -7.48 19.95 -10.22
N GLN A 265 -6.69 18.94 -9.91
CA GLN A 265 -7.05 17.79 -9.08
C GLN A 265 -5.93 17.52 -8.05
N GLN A 266 -6.17 16.66 -7.05
CA GLN A 266 -5.30 16.54 -5.88
C GLN A 266 -3.98 15.76 -6.08
N TRP A 267 -3.91 14.85 -7.08
CA TRP A 267 -2.77 13.94 -7.24
C TRP A 267 -1.68 14.54 -8.12
N VAL A 268 -0.41 14.40 -7.71
CA VAL A 268 0.73 14.88 -8.51
C VAL A 268 0.86 14.12 -9.82
N ALA A 269 0.77 12.79 -9.77
CA ALA A 269 0.93 11.93 -10.94
C ALA A 269 -0.22 10.90 -11.04
N PRO A 270 -1.45 11.33 -11.38
CA PRO A 270 -2.60 10.46 -11.50
C PRO A 270 -2.49 9.52 -12.70
N HIS A 271 -3.35 8.51 -12.74
CA HIS A 271 -3.54 7.74 -13.97
C HIS A 271 -4.00 8.69 -15.10
N PRO A 272 -3.39 8.66 -16.31
CA PRO A 272 -3.66 9.66 -17.36
C PRO A 272 -5.10 9.62 -17.88
N LYS A 273 -5.80 8.50 -17.73
CA LYS A 273 -7.20 8.35 -18.13
C LYS A 273 -8.09 8.42 -16.89
N PRO A 274 -8.98 9.44 -16.78
CA PRO A 274 -9.91 9.53 -15.66
C PRO A 274 -10.89 8.38 -15.67
N ARG A 275 -11.31 7.95 -14.48
CA ARG A 275 -12.35 6.94 -14.29
C ARG A 275 -13.61 7.62 -13.78
N SER A 276 -14.74 7.45 -14.49
CA SER A 276 -15.99 8.14 -14.16
C SER A 276 -15.82 9.66 -13.97
N GLY A 277 -15.01 10.29 -14.83
CA GLY A 277 -14.71 11.73 -14.76
C GLY A 277 -13.77 12.18 -13.65
N LYS A 278 -13.21 11.26 -12.86
CA LYS A 278 -12.27 11.57 -11.77
C LYS A 278 -10.89 10.99 -12.04
N PHE A 279 -9.87 11.79 -11.76
CA PHE A 279 -8.49 11.32 -11.75
C PHE A 279 -8.21 10.58 -10.44
N GLU A 280 -7.60 9.40 -10.55
CA GLU A 280 -7.23 8.53 -9.43
C GLU A 280 -5.76 8.12 -9.54
N PRO A 281 -5.10 7.77 -8.43
CA PRO A 281 -3.77 7.19 -8.47
C PRO A 281 -3.76 5.89 -9.28
N TYR A 282 -2.61 5.54 -9.85
CA TYR A 282 -2.44 4.22 -10.44
C TYR A 282 -2.76 3.11 -9.43
N ALA A 283 -3.57 2.12 -9.80
CA ALA A 283 -3.59 0.86 -9.06
C ALA A 283 -2.20 0.20 -9.14
N MET A 284 -1.70 -0.41 -8.03
CA MET A 284 -0.34 -0.98 -7.99
C MET A 284 -0.09 -2.03 -9.06
N GLU A 285 -1.09 -2.86 -9.34
CA GLU A 285 -1.01 -3.87 -10.41
C GLU A 285 -0.85 -3.22 -11.79
N ARG A 286 -1.61 -2.15 -12.05
CA ARG A 286 -1.52 -1.41 -13.31
C ARG A 286 -0.20 -0.68 -13.43
N LEU A 287 0.27 -0.03 -12.36
CA LEU A 287 1.59 0.58 -12.30
C LEU A 287 2.69 -0.42 -12.70
N SER A 288 2.65 -1.62 -12.13
CA SER A 288 3.59 -2.70 -12.43
C SER A 288 3.50 -3.18 -13.89
N LYS A 289 2.29 -3.32 -14.44
CA LYS A 289 2.07 -3.75 -15.84
C LYS A 289 2.59 -2.70 -16.83
N VAL A 290 2.22 -1.43 -16.63
CA VAL A 290 2.67 -0.31 -17.50
C VAL A 290 4.17 -0.13 -17.35
N GLY A 291 4.71 -0.18 -16.14
CA GLY A 291 6.16 -0.11 -15.91
C GLY A 291 6.93 -1.21 -16.62
N ARG A 292 6.41 -2.44 -16.65
CA ARG A 292 7.01 -3.53 -17.42
C ARG A 292 6.99 -3.26 -18.93
N LYS A 293 5.92 -2.62 -19.44
CA LYS A 293 5.85 -2.22 -20.84
C LYS A 293 6.93 -1.17 -21.18
N VAL A 294 7.07 -0.13 -20.34
CA VAL A 294 8.11 0.89 -20.51
C VAL A 294 9.51 0.29 -20.42
N MET A 295 9.77 -0.61 -19.47
CA MET A 295 11.05 -1.33 -19.37
C MET A 295 11.41 -2.07 -20.66
N ARG A 296 10.44 -2.77 -21.28
CA ARG A 296 10.65 -3.47 -22.55
C ARG A 296 10.94 -2.51 -23.70
N LEU A 297 10.21 -1.37 -23.78
CA LEU A 297 10.47 -0.33 -24.76
C LEU A 297 11.87 0.29 -24.59
N ALA A 298 12.30 0.47 -23.33
CA ALA A 298 13.64 0.93 -22.98
C ALA A 298 14.73 -0.15 -23.12
N LYS A 299 14.38 -1.36 -23.56
CA LYS A 299 15.28 -2.54 -23.69
C LYS A 299 16.06 -2.82 -22.42
N LEU A 300 15.42 -2.71 -21.26
CA LEU A 300 16.01 -2.96 -19.96
C LEU A 300 15.99 -4.47 -19.61
N PRO A 301 16.96 -4.93 -18.79
CA PRO A 301 17.03 -6.31 -18.33
C PRO A 301 15.73 -6.79 -17.67
N GLU A 302 15.35 -8.05 -17.91
CA GLU A 302 14.06 -8.59 -17.44
C GLU A 302 14.01 -8.78 -15.91
N GLU A 303 15.14 -8.93 -15.26
CA GLU A 303 15.23 -9.05 -13.81
C GLU A 303 14.89 -7.76 -13.07
N LEU A 304 15.01 -6.58 -13.69
CA LEU A 304 14.69 -5.30 -13.05
C LEU A 304 13.20 -5.20 -12.69
N ARG A 305 12.90 -4.53 -11.59
CA ARG A 305 11.54 -4.22 -11.13
C ARG A 305 11.48 -2.77 -10.66
N LEU A 306 10.35 -2.11 -10.86
CA LEU A 306 10.15 -0.74 -10.36
C LEU A 306 10.36 -0.64 -8.83
N MET A 307 10.03 -1.69 -8.09
CA MET A 307 10.23 -1.71 -6.64
C MET A 307 11.70 -1.64 -6.21
N ASP A 308 12.64 -1.91 -7.11
CA ASP A 308 14.08 -1.85 -6.84
C ASP A 308 14.60 -0.40 -6.86
N ILE A 309 13.87 0.56 -7.43
CA ILE A 309 14.28 1.97 -7.61
C ILE A 309 14.69 2.62 -6.29
N ARG A 310 13.89 2.48 -5.23
CA ARG A 310 14.27 2.99 -3.90
C ARG A 310 15.56 2.35 -3.39
N ARG A 311 15.74 1.05 -3.65
CA ARG A 311 16.98 0.34 -3.29
C ARG A 311 18.18 0.92 -4.04
N THR A 312 18.00 1.24 -5.32
CA THR A 312 19.03 1.84 -6.16
C THR A 312 19.56 3.12 -5.55
N GLY A 313 18.70 4.13 -5.32
CA GLY A 313 19.14 5.40 -4.73
C GLY A 313 19.74 5.26 -3.31
N VAL A 314 19.19 4.35 -2.49
CA VAL A 314 19.81 4.08 -1.17
C VAL A 314 21.19 3.44 -1.31
N THR A 315 21.38 2.51 -2.26
CA THR A 315 22.68 1.86 -2.48
C THR A 315 23.71 2.87 -2.99
N GLU A 316 23.31 3.77 -3.89
CA GLU A 316 24.17 4.86 -4.38
C GLU A 316 24.66 5.78 -3.24
N MET A 317 23.77 6.16 -2.31
CA MET A 317 24.18 6.92 -1.11
C MET A 317 25.17 6.15 -0.24
N VAL A 318 24.94 4.86 -0.04
CA VAL A 318 25.85 3.99 0.75
C VAL A 318 27.20 3.88 0.05
N ASP A 319 27.24 3.64 -1.25
CA ASP A 319 28.46 3.49 -2.05
C ASP A 319 29.28 4.81 -2.08
N LYS A 320 28.61 5.96 -1.99
CA LYS A 320 29.25 7.27 -1.88
C LYS A 320 29.66 7.65 -0.44
N GLY A 321 29.45 6.78 0.53
CA GLY A 321 29.85 7.01 1.91
C GLY A 321 28.98 8.02 2.67
N VAL A 322 27.75 8.28 2.21
CA VAL A 322 26.82 9.16 2.95
C VAL A 322 26.57 8.59 4.35
N PRO A 323 26.71 9.42 5.42
CA PRO A 323 26.50 8.97 6.78
C PRO A 323 25.12 8.35 7.00
N LEU A 324 25.08 7.24 7.75
CA LEU A 324 23.86 6.48 7.98
C LEU A 324 22.67 7.31 8.53
N PRO A 325 22.87 8.27 9.47
CA PRO A 325 21.78 9.14 9.92
C PRO A 325 21.17 9.97 8.79
N GLN A 326 21.97 10.45 7.84
CA GLN A 326 21.49 11.21 6.68
C GLN A 326 20.68 10.32 5.73
N ILE A 327 21.16 9.09 5.46
CA ILE A 327 20.39 8.10 4.67
C ILE A 327 19.06 7.79 5.36
N MET A 328 19.05 7.68 6.69
CA MET A 328 17.83 7.45 7.46
C MET A 328 16.86 8.64 7.38
N ALA A 329 17.36 9.87 7.42
CA ALA A 329 16.56 11.09 7.26
C ALA A 329 15.88 11.13 5.89
N VAL A 330 16.61 10.83 4.81
CA VAL A 330 16.04 10.76 3.45
C VAL A 330 15.01 9.65 3.34
N THR A 331 15.32 8.47 3.84
CA THR A 331 14.50 7.27 3.63
C THR A 331 13.35 7.10 4.62
N GLY A 332 13.35 7.83 5.73
CA GLY A 332 12.37 7.67 6.82
C GLY A 332 12.52 6.33 7.56
N HIS A 333 13.72 5.76 7.63
CA HIS A 333 13.97 4.56 8.42
C HIS A 333 14.22 4.94 9.89
N THR A 334 13.44 4.39 10.80
CA THR A 334 13.56 4.61 12.25
C THR A 334 14.59 3.69 12.93
N HIS A 335 14.97 2.60 12.26
CA HIS A 335 15.91 1.62 12.80
C HIS A 335 17.04 1.34 11.81
N VAL A 336 18.28 1.31 12.29
CA VAL A 336 19.49 0.97 11.52
C VAL A 336 19.36 -0.39 10.84
N SER A 337 18.74 -1.38 11.51
CA SER A 337 18.50 -2.71 10.96
C SER A 337 17.68 -2.69 9.64
N SER A 338 16.89 -1.65 9.41
CA SER A 338 16.12 -1.49 8.18
C SER A 338 16.96 -1.01 7.00
N VAL A 339 18.10 -0.36 7.27
CA VAL A 339 19.07 0.10 6.24
C VAL A 339 20.12 -0.99 5.95
N LYS A 340 20.39 -1.88 6.91
CA LYS A 340 21.36 -2.97 6.78
C LYS A 340 21.26 -3.77 5.46
N PRO A 341 20.06 -4.08 4.88
CA PRO A 341 19.97 -4.79 3.60
C PRO A 341 20.54 -4.04 2.40
N TYR A 342 20.72 -2.71 2.51
CA TYR A 342 21.31 -1.87 1.47
C TYR A 342 22.81 -1.70 1.65
N MET A 343 23.33 -1.92 2.86
CA MET A 343 24.75 -1.88 3.16
C MET A 343 25.42 -3.11 2.55
N LYS A 344 25.99 -2.95 1.37
CA LYS A 344 26.83 -3.96 0.75
C LYS A 344 28.27 -3.72 1.16
N HIS A 345 29.03 -4.78 1.40
CA HIS A 345 30.48 -4.71 1.48
C HIS A 345 31.00 -4.64 0.05
N THR A 346 30.97 -3.44 -0.55
CA THR A 346 31.53 -3.22 -1.88
C THR A 346 33.00 -2.81 -1.78
N TYR A 347 33.78 -3.12 -2.81
CA TYR A 347 35.15 -2.64 -2.93
C TYR A 347 35.20 -1.10 -2.86
N GLU A 348 34.28 -0.43 -3.54
CA GLU A 348 34.20 1.04 -3.57
C GLU A 348 33.98 1.63 -2.16
N SER A 349 33.06 1.06 -1.38
CA SER A 349 32.83 1.48 0.01
C SER A 349 34.06 1.29 0.89
N ALA A 350 34.78 0.17 0.72
CA ALA A 350 36.03 -0.08 1.45
C ALA A 350 37.14 0.88 1.01
N ASN A 351 37.29 1.11 -0.29
CA ASN A 351 38.28 2.03 -0.85
C ASN A 351 38.03 3.47 -0.37
N ASN A 352 36.80 3.95 -0.38
CA ASN A 352 36.44 5.28 0.13
C ASN A 352 36.79 5.43 1.62
N ALA A 353 36.51 4.42 2.43
CA ALA A 353 36.84 4.44 3.85
C ALA A 353 38.36 4.50 4.09
N LEU A 354 39.16 3.73 3.33
CA LEU A 354 40.62 3.73 3.43
C LEU A 354 41.22 5.06 2.94
N THR A 355 40.71 5.61 1.83
CA THR A 355 41.15 6.92 1.30
C THR A 355 40.89 8.05 2.31
N GLN A 356 39.72 8.07 2.94
CA GLN A 356 39.39 9.07 3.98
C GLN A 356 40.33 8.91 5.20
N ARG A 357 40.62 7.68 5.62
CA ARG A 357 41.57 7.40 6.70
C ARG A 357 42.94 7.90 6.34
N ASP A 358 43.44 7.63 5.13
CA ASP A 358 44.78 8.05 4.70
C ASP A 358 44.90 9.58 4.65
N THR A 359 43.86 10.27 4.17
CA THR A 359 43.80 11.75 4.20
C THR A 359 43.92 12.28 5.64
N TYR A 360 43.19 11.67 6.59
CA TYR A 360 43.25 12.04 8.00
C TYR A 360 44.65 11.81 8.59
N VAL A 361 45.26 10.66 8.31
CA VAL A 361 46.62 10.34 8.79
C VAL A 361 47.66 11.33 8.26
N GLN A 362 47.58 11.67 6.96
CA GLN A 362 48.48 12.64 6.33
C GLN A 362 48.33 14.05 6.94
N SER A 363 47.10 14.51 7.16
CA SER A 363 46.85 15.81 7.80
C SER A 363 47.33 15.85 9.25
N SER A 364 47.20 14.74 9.99
CA SER A 364 47.70 14.64 11.37
C SER A 364 49.20 14.60 11.46
N VAL A 365 49.91 14.09 10.46
CA VAL A 365 51.39 14.12 10.38
C VAL A 365 51.89 15.53 10.08
N MET A 366 51.19 16.27 9.20
CA MET A 366 51.58 17.66 8.87
C MET A 366 51.38 18.61 10.06
N SER A 367 50.29 18.46 10.84
CA SER A 367 50.02 19.29 12.02
C SER A 367 50.99 19.04 13.23
N ASN A 368 51.79 17.97 13.22
CA ASN A 368 52.78 17.66 14.24
C ASN A 368 54.21 18.11 13.82
N ILE A 369 54.39 18.73 12.66
CA ILE A 369 55.66 19.22 12.12
C ILE A 369 55.78 20.74 12.22
N GLU A 370 54.68 21.45 12.52
CA GLU A 370 54.62 22.85 12.92
C GLU A 370 54.71 22.99 14.47
#